data_5c4d404d83452f465ed9b75dfe8fc2d9
#
_entry.id   5c4d404d83452f465ed9b75dfe8fc2d9
#
_cell.length_a   1.000
_cell.length_b   1.000
_cell.length_c   1.000
_cell.angle_alpha   90.00
_cell.angle_beta   90.00
_cell.angle_gamma   90.00
#
_symmetry.space_group_name_H-M   'P 1'
#
loop_
_entity.id
_entity.type
_entity.pdbx_description
1 polymer ?
#
loop_
_entity_poly.entity_id
_entity_poly.type
_entity_poly.pdbx_seq_one_letter_code
_entity_poly.pdbx_strand_id
1 'polypeptide(L)'
;MHATSTRYLPAFLITLFCSTAMTATAACLTDHDIAQLISAYETGTPAATPTGLTPADGACTRAKLNEALQAKLGPPVGYKAGLTNPAVQQRFKHDAPVRGTLYAPMLLKDGATVDAQFGARPLFEADMLVRVSDVSINEANSPADVLAAIDQLIPFIELPDLLVADPGALNGAAIMAINVGARLGVTGTPIAVQNSAAFSNMLRDMQVVVRSGDQELDRGKGSDVLGHPLSAVIWLVRDLARDGLALKPGDLVSLGSFSGLHAPSPGTTITVEYLGLPGNPQVSVNFRQAASHETPPL
;
A
#
# COMPACT_ATOMS: atom_id res chain seq x y z
N MET A 1 -36.19 79.68 -27.73
CA MET A 1 -35.24 78.78 -28.35
C MET A 1 -34.75 77.81 -27.32
N HIS A 2 -35.40 76.64 -27.24
CA HIS A 2 -35.00 75.53 -26.29
C HIS A 2 -34.30 74.48 -27.10
N ALA A 3 -33.04 74.24 -26.76
CA ALA A 3 -32.23 73.14 -27.35
C ALA A 3 -32.34 71.90 -26.45
N THR A 4 -32.96 70.84 -26.95
CA THR A 4 -33.03 69.52 -26.31
C THR A 4 -31.77 68.73 -26.66
N SER A 5 -30.95 68.41 -25.63
CA SER A 5 -29.79 67.56 -25.71
C SER A 5 -30.17 66.09 -25.48
N THR A 6 -30.08 65.28 -26.51
CA THR A 6 -30.28 63.84 -26.47
C THR A 6 -28.98 63.15 -26.04
N ARG A 7 -28.96 62.53 -24.86
CA ARG A 7 -27.85 61.73 -24.36
C ARG A 7 -27.97 60.27 -24.85
N TYR A 8 -27.04 59.78 -25.65
CA TYR A 8 -26.88 58.38 -25.99
C TYR A 8 -26.14 57.65 -24.87
N LEU A 9 -26.74 56.61 -24.26
CA LEU A 9 -26.07 55.65 -23.39
C LEU A 9 -25.43 54.57 -24.26
N PRO A 10 -24.15 54.21 -24.04
CA PRO A 10 -23.58 53.07 -24.72
C PRO A 10 -24.06 51.78 -24.06
N ALA A 11 -24.60 50.87 -24.86
CA ALA A 11 -24.91 49.51 -24.44
C ALA A 11 -23.64 48.71 -24.29
N PHE A 12 -23.27 48.32 -23.06
CA PHE A 12 -22.18 47.39 -22.80
C PHE A 12 -22.66 45.96 -23.08
N LEU A 13 -22.16 45.37 -24.14
CA LEU A 13 -22.36 43.93 -24.42
C LEU A 13 -21.44 43.12 -23.51
N ILE A 14 -22.00 42.48 -22.47
CA ILE A 14 -21.29 41.52 -21.62
C ILE A 14 -21.29 40.19 -22.34
N THR A 15 -20.15 39.85 -22.96
CA THR A 15 -19.90 38.53 -23.53
C THR A 15 -19.58 37.56 -22.37
N LEU A 16 -20.55 36.71 -22.07
CA LEU A 16 -20.37 35.64 -21.07
C LEU A 16 -19.48 34.53 -21.69
N PHE A 17 -18.19 34.51 -21.31
CA PHE A 17 -17.30 33.40 -21.64
C PHE A 17 -17.69 32.19 -20.79
N CYS A 18 -18.43 31.25 -21.37
CA CYS A 18 -18.69 29.95 -20.76
C CYS A 18 -17.40 29.10 -20.94
N SER A 19 -16.53 29.11 -19.91
CA SER A 19 -15.37 28.22 -19.87
C SER A 19 -15.89 26.80 -19.60
N THR A 20 -16.02 26.00 -20.62
CA THR A 20 -16.20 24.55 -20.46
C THR A 20 -14.90 23.99 -19.88
N ALA A 21 -14.91 23.68 -18.57
CA ALA A 21 -13.87 22.87 -17.96
C ALA A 21 -13.92 21.49 -18.62
N MET A 22 -12.98 21.20 -19.53
CA MET A 22 -12.73 19.83 -19.99
C MET A 22 -12.22 19.04 -18.79
N THR A 23 -13.04 18.18 -18.23
CA THR A 23 -12.59 17.16 -17.31
C THR A 23 -11.68 16.22 -18.10
N ALA A 24 -10.36 16.30 -17.88
CA ALA A 24 -9.43 15.32 -18.41
C ALA A 24 -9.85 13.95 -17.84
N THR A 25 -10.26 13.04 -18.72
CA THR A 25 -10.47 11.65 -18.34
C THR A 25 -9.13 11.02 -18.01
N ALA A 26 -9.06 10.25 -16.90
CA ALA A 26 -7.85 9.53 -16.53
C ALA A 26 -7.36 8.64 -17.68
N ALA A 27 -6.08 8.77 -18.03
CA ALA A 27 -5.44 7.97 -19.06
C ALA A 27 -4.79 6.72 -18.41
N CYS A 28 -5.62 5.69 -18.09
CA CYS A 28 -5.10 4.41 -17.62
C CYS A 28 -4.02 3.88 -18.58
N LEU A 29 -3.08 3.10 -18.07
CA LEU A 29 -2.23 2.28 -18.92
C LEU A 29 -3.09 1.39 -19.83
N THR A 30 -2.54 1.10 -21.02
CA THR A 30 -3.23 0.27 -22.02
C THR A 30 -3.36 -1.18 -21.53
N ASP A 31 -4.25 -1.95 -22.14
CA ASP A 31 -4.39 -3.37 -21.80
C ASP A 31 -3.12 -4.17 -22.12
N HIS A 32 -2.32 -3.71 -23.11
CA HIS A 32 -1.00 -4.26 -23.39
C HIS A 32 -0.02 -4.02 -22.22
N ASP A 33 0.01 -2.80 -21.66
CA ASP A 33 0.86 -2.46 -20.52
C ASP A 33 0.44 -3.25 -19.26
N ILE A 34 -0.87 -3.42 -19.05
CA ILE A 34 -1.39 -4.28 -17.96
C ILE A 34 -0.92 -5.72 -18.15
N ALA A 35 -1.00 -6.26 -19.36
CA ALA A 35 -0.50 -7.61 -19.66
C ALA A 35 1.01 -7.73 -19.38
N GLN A 36 1.81 -6.70 -19.67
CA GLN A 36 3.24 -6.68 -19.32
C GLN A 36 3.46 -6.66 -17.80
N LEU A 37 2.68 -5.88 -17.03
CA LEU A 37 2.75 -5.88 -15.56
C LEU A 37 2.37 -7.25 -14.98
N ILE A 38 1.35 -7.91 -15.52
CA ILE A 38 0.97 -9.28 -15.13
C ILE A 38 2.09 -10.27 -15.46
N SER A 39 2.68 -10.17 -16.65
CA SER A 39 3.83 -11.03 -17.03
C SER A 39 5.02 -10.81 -16.08
N ALA A 40 5.33 -9.57 -15.72
CA ALA A 40 6.37 -9.24 -14.74
C ALA A 40 6.07 -9.86 -13.36
N TYR A 41 4.80 -9.78 -12.93
CA TYR A 41 4.36 -10.41 -11.70
C TYR A 41 4.53 -11.93 -11.72
N GLU A 42 4.27 -12.61 -12.85
CA GLU A 42 4.37 -14.07 -12.98
C GLU A 42 5.80 -14.56 -13.16
N THR A 43 6.59 -13.85 -13.94
CA THR A 43 7.93 -14.34 -14.37
C THR A 43 9.09 -13.77 -13.55
N GLY A 44 8.86 -12.71 -12.76
CA GLY A 44 9.91 -11.96 -12.10
C GLY A 44 10.80 -11.16 -13.08
N THR A 45 10.38 -10.98 -14.33
CA THR A 45 11.09 -10.13 -15.31
C THR A 45 10.54 -8.71 -15.25
N PRO A 46 11.38 -7.68 -15.03
CA PRO A 46 10.87 -6.32 -14.84
C PRO A 46 10.11 -5.80 -16.07
N ALA A 47 8.92 -5.22 -15.84
CA ALA A 47 8.17 -4.47 -16.84
C ALA A 47 8.76 -3.08 -17.09
N ALA A 48 8.33 -2.41 -18.16
CA ALA A 48 8.62 -1.00 -18.37
C ALA A 48 8.10 -0.16 -17.19
N THR A 49 8.89 0.83 -16.76
CA THR A 49 8.50 1.72 -15.66
C THR A 49 7.42 2.71 -16.13
N PRO A 50 6.23 2.74 -15.50
CA PRO A 50 5.21 3.73 -15.83
C PRO A 50 5.71 5.15 -15.53
N THR A 51 5.57 6.06 -16.48
CA THR A 51 5.97 7.45 -16.34
C THR A 51 4.86 8.40 -16.80
N GLY A 52 4.89 9.66 -16.34
CA GLY A 52 3.93 10.68 -16.76
C GLY A 52 2.51 10.49 -16.24
N LEU A 53 2.26 9.55 -15.35
CA LEU A 53 0.94 9.31 -14.78
C LEU A 53 0.55 10.40 -13.78
N THR A 54 -0.70 10.86 -13.86
CA THR A 54 -1.37 11.60 -12.79
C THR A 54 -1.85 10.63 -11.69
N PRO A 55 -2.21 11.10 -10.49
CA PRO A 55 -2.81 10.25 -9.46
C PRO A 55 -4.08 9.53 -9.93
N ALA A 56 -4.90 10.18 -10.78
CA ALA A 56 -6.09 9.57 -11.37
C ALA A 56 -5.75 8.43 -12.34
N ASP A 57 -4.68 8.61 -13.16
CA ASP A 57 -4.18 7.56 -14.07
C ASP A 57 -3.62 6.37 -13.28
N GLY A 58 -2.90 6.64 -12.19
CA GLY A 58 -2.40 5.60 -11.29
C GLY A 58 -3.52 4.79 -10.64
N ALA A 59 -4.56 5.45 -10.14
CA ALA A 59 -5.72 4.80 -9.53
C ALA A 59 -6.51 3.95 -10.55
N CYS A 60 -6.73 4.49 -11.74
CA CYS A 60 -7.39 3.80 -12.84
C CYS A 60 -6.60 2.57 -13.29
N THR A 61 -5.28 2.70 -13.45
CA THR A 61 -4.38 1.59 -13.81
C THR A 61 -4.38 0.51 -12.73
N ARG A 62 -4.34 0.89 -11.44
CA ARG A 62 -4.47 -0.02 -10.31
C ARG A 62 -5.76 -0.85 -10.40
N ALA A 63 -6.89 -0.22 -10.74
CA ALA A 63 -8.16 -0.92 -10.87
C ALA A 63 -8.08 -2.01 -11.96
N LYS A 64 -7.57 -1.69 -13.15
CA LYS A 64 -7.36 -2.67 -14.24
C LYS A 64 -6.39 -3.79 -13.84
N LEU A 65 -5.26 -3.44 -13.22
CA LEU A 65 -4.29 -4.44 -12.76
C LEU A 65 -4.91 -5.38 -11.74
N ASN A 66 -5.66 -4.84 -10.77
CA ASN A 66 -6.32 -5.65 -9.74
C ASN A 66 -7.43 -6.53 -10.30
N GLU A 67 -8.16 -6.11 -11.33
CA GLU A 67 -9.11 -6.98 -12.06
C GLU A 67 -8.37 -8.20 -12.66
N ALA A 68 -7.24 -7.97 -13.33
CA ALA A 68 -6.44 -9.04 -13.90
C ALA A 68 -5.80 -9.95 -12.84
N LEU A 69 -5.32 -9.38 -11.70
CA LEU A 69 -4.80 -10.16 -10.57
C LEU A 69 -5.89 -10.99 -9.90
N GLN A 70 -7.08 -10.44 -9.71
CA GLN A 70 -8.22 -11.15 -9.12
C GLN A 70 -8.63 -12.37 -9.96
N ALA A 71 -8.58 -12.28 -11.28
CA ALA A 71 -8.87 -13.43 -12.16
C ALA A 71 -7.89 -14.59 -11.94
N LYS A 72 -6.67 -14.32 -11.44
CA LYS A 72 -5.61 -15.33 -11.19
C LYS A 72 -5.52 -15.76 -9.73
N LEU A 73 -5.71 -14.84 -8.79
CA LEU A 73 -5.43 -15.03 -7.36
C LEU A 73 -6.70 -15.22 -6.52
N GLY A 74 -7.89 -15.08 -7.14
CA GLY A 74 -9.16 -15.10 -6.44
C GLY A 74 -9.58 -13.75 -5.88
N PRO A 75 -10.64 -13.67 -5.09
CA PRO A 75 -11.13 -12.41 -4.54
C PRO A 75 -10.16 -11.78 -3.57
N PRO A 76 -10.16 -10.43 -3.44
CA PRO A 76 -9.40 -9.74 -2.41
C PRO A 76 -9.74 -10.25 -1.01
N VAL A 77 -8.71 -10.34 -0.14
CA VAL A 77 -8.85 -10.65 1.27
C VAL A 77 -8.55 -9.44 2.16
N GLY A 78 -8.25 -8.31 1.56
CA GLY A 78 -7.96 -7.07 2.27
C GLY A 78 -7.19 -6.08 1.43
N TYR A 79 -6.64 -5.08 2.12
CA TYR A 79 -5.94 -3.97 1.49
C TYR A 79 -4.69 -3.60 2.30
N LYS A 80 -3.77 -2.89 1.63
CA LYS A 80 -2.59 -2.31 2.28
C LYS A 80 -2.56 -0.80 2.13
N ALA A 81 -2.09 -0.10 3.16
CA ALA A 81 -1.70 1.29 3.06
C ALA A 81 -0.19 1.38 2.82
N GLY A 82 0.23 2.01 1.75
CA GLY A 82 1.63 2.33 1.47
C GLY A 82 1.91 3.82 1.60
N LEU A 83 3.18 4.23 1.60
CA LEU A 83 3.61 5.62 1.76
C LEU A 83 3.05 6.26 3.04
N THR A 84 3.06 5.52 4.15
CA THR A 84 2.49 5.95 5.44
C THR A 84 3.46 6.75 6.30
N ASN A 85 4.65 7.05 5.78
CA ASN A 85 5.69 7.85 6.44
C ASN A 85 6.07 9.05 5.57
N PRO A 86 6.23 10.28 6.11
CA PRO A 86 6.57 11.48 5.35
C PRO A 86 7.87 11.37 4.54
N ALA A 87 8.91 10.68 5.06
CA ALA A 87 10.17 10.50 4.34
C ALA A 87 9.99 9.62 3.08
N VAL A 88 9.16 8.58 3.19
CA VAL A 88 8.81 7.72 2.04
C VAL A 88 7.96 8.48 1.03
N GLN A 89 7.01 9.31 1.49
CA GLN A 89 6.23 10.20 0.61
C GLN A 89 7.12 11.13 -0.20
N GLN A 90 8.09 11.77 0.44
CA GLN A 90 9.07 12.63 -0.26
C GLN A 90 9.87 11.86 -1.33
N ARG A 91 10.32 10.64 -0.99
CA ARG A 91 11.06 9.77 -1.95
C ARG A 91 10.23 9.50 -3.21
N PHE A 92 8.95 9.24 -3.07
CA PHE A 92 8.04 8.97 -4.18
C PHE A 92 7.33 10.22 -4.72
N LYS A 93 7.75 11.43 -4.31
CA LYS A 93 7.18 12.71 -4.74
C LYS A 93 5.65 12.71 -4.64
N HIS A 94 5.15 12.26 -3.50
CA HIS A 94 3.74 12.14 -3.19
C HIS A 94 3.49 12.63 -1.75
N ASP A 95 2.32 13.19 -1.47
CA ASP A 95 2.01 13.84 -0.20
C ASP A 95 0.90 13.14 0.62
N ALA A 96 0.52 11.95 0.18
CA ALA A 96 -0.51 11.14 0.83
C ALA A 96 -0.15 9.65 0.81
N PRO A 97 -0.75 8.82 1.66
CA PRO A 97 -0.69 7.37 1.52
C PRO A 97 -1.32 6.90 0.20
N VAL A 98 -1.04 5.66 -0.17
CA VAL A 98 -1.57 4.99 -1.36
C VAL A 98 -2.09 3.62 -0.98
N ARG A 99 -3.09 3.11 -1.72
CA ARG A 99 -3.73 1.83 -1.45
C ARG A 99 -3.29 0.75 -2.43
N GLY A 100 -2.96 -0.45 -1.89
CA GLY A 100 -2.85 -1.70 -2.63
C GLY A 100 -3.92 -2.70 -2.19
N THR A 101 -4.06 -3.78 -2.95
CA THR A 101 -5.00 -4.88 -2.70
C THR A 101 -4.23 -6.15 -2.35
N LEU A 102 -4.70 -6.88 -1.33
CA LEU A 102 -4.13 -8.14 -0.87
C LEU A 102 -5.00 -9.32 -1.32
N TYR A 103 -4.35 -10.42 -1.69
CA TYR A 103 -4.97 -11.66 -2.11
C TYR A 103 -4.50 -12.83 -1.25
N ALA A 104 -5.36 -13.83 -1.03
CA ALA A 104 -5.04 -14.96 -0.15
C ALA A 104 -3.73 -15.68 -0.50
N PRO A 105 -3.38 -15.95 -1.77
CA PRO A 105 -2.10 -16.60 -2.12
C PRO A 105 -0.85 -15.78 -1.78
N MET A 106 -0.97 -14.48 -1.47
CA MET A 106 0.14 -13.64 -1.05
C MET A 106 0.56 -13.89 0.40
N LEU A 107 -0.32 -14.48 1.23
CA LEU A 107 -0.13 -14.59 2.67
C LEU A 107 0.49 -15.94 3.03
N LEU A 108 1.72 -15.89 3.51
CA LEU A 108 2.51 -17.03 3.96
C LEU A 108 2.47 -17.13 5.49
N LYS A 109 2.78 -18.32 6.00
CA LYS A 109 2.87 -18.56 7.45
C LYS A 109 4.24 -18.18 8.00
N ASP A 110 4.30 -17.87 9.29
CA ASP A 110 5.55 -17.64 10.04
C ASP A 110 6.57 -18.73 9.76
N GLY A 111 7.84 -18.33 9.59
CA GLY A 111 8.93 -19.21 9.24
C GLY A 111 8.95 -19.70 7.78
N ALA A 112 8.11 -19.14 6.91
CA ALA A 112 8.09 -19.50 5.50
C ALA A 112 9.47 -19.36 4.87
N THR A 113 9.79 -20.26 3.92
CA THR A 113 10.99 -20.16 3.10
C THR A 113 10.61 -19.64 1.72
N VAL A 114 11.21 -18.53 1.33
CA VAL A 114 10.95 -17.81 0.09
C VAL A 114 12.25 -17.66 -0.70
N ASP A 115 12.20 -17.75 -2.03
CA ASP A 115 13.37 -17.44 -2.84
C ASP A 115 13.74 -15.95 -2.68
N ALA A 116 15.02 -15.64 -2.50
CA ALA A 116 15.46 -14.24 -2.41
C ALA A 116 15.13 -13.45 -3.70
N GLN A 117 14.91 -14.14 -4.82
CA GLN A 117 14.47 -13.59 -6.11
C GLN A 117 12.98 -13.92 -6.36
N PHE A 118 12.10 -13.71 -5.38
CA PHE A 118 10.67 -14.01 -5.49
C PHE A 118 9.90 -13.08 -6.44
N GLY A 119 10.56 -12.10 -7.02
CA GLY A 119 9.99 -11.12 -7.93
C GLY A 119 11.05 -10.43 -8.79
N ALA A 120 10.65 -9.41 -9.54
CA ALA A 120 11.53 -8.64 -10.42
C ALA A 120 12.47 -7.69 -9.64
N ARG A 121 11.97 -7.10 -8.57
CA ARG A 121 12.67 -6.17 -7.66
C ARG A 121 12.23 -6.44 -6.22
N PRO A 122 12.54 -7.64 -5.69
CA PRO A 122 12.07 -8.08 -4.38
C PRO A 122 12.67 -7.25 -3.26
N LEU A 123 11.83 -6.92 -2.28
CA LEU A 123 12.19 -6.20 -1.07
C LEU A 123 11.49 -6.85 0.13
N PHE A 124 11.86 -6.46 1.36
CA PHE A 124 11.12 -6.75 2.57
C PHE A 124 11.07 -5.54 3.48
N GLU A 125 10.03 -5.48 4.31
CA GLU A 125 9.86 -4.44 5.32
C GLU A 125 9.02 -4.97 6.50
N ALA A 126 9.19 -4.33 7.67
CA ALA A 126 8.38 -4.62 8.84
C ALA A 126 7.04 -3.90 8.72
N ASP A 127 5.93 -4.64 8.85
CA ASP A 127 4.57 -4.14 8.79
C ASP A 127 3.71 -4.83 9.85
N MET A 128 2.44 -4.55 9.91
CA MET A 128 1.45 -5.19 10.77
C MET A 128 0.10 -5.23 10.07
N LEU A 129 -0.60 -6.37 10.16
CA LEU A 129 -1.98 -6.45 9.73
C LEU A 129 -2.93 -6.29 10.91
N VAL A 130 -4.10 -5.70 10.65
CA VAL A 130 -5.27 -5.83 11.52
C VAL A 130 -6.35 -6.63 10.81
N ARG A 131 -7.16 -7.40 11.59
CA ARG A 131 -8.34 -8.07 11.06
C ARG A 131 -9.59 -7.31 11.45
N VAL A 132 -10.40 -6.98 10.47
CA VAL A 132 -11.71 -6.34 10.66
C VAL A 132 -12.68 -7.34 11.26
N SER A 133 -13.41 -6.93 12.31
CA SER A 133 -14.44 -7.75 12.96
C SER A 133 -15.85 -7.17 12.80
N ASP A 134 -15.97 -5.84 12.54
CA ASP A 134 -17.25 -5.16 12.45
C ASP A 134 -17.27 -4.12 11.32
N VAL A 135 -18.44 -3.95 10.67
CA VAL A 135 -18.64 -3.02 9.56
C VAL A 135 -18.53 -1.55 9.98
N SER A 136 -18.68 -1.23 11.27
CA SER A 136 -18.49 0.12 11.82
C SER A 136 -17.08 0.68 11.58
N ILE A 137 -16.13 -0.17 11.22
CA ILE A 137 -14.79 0.23 10.78
C ILE A 137 -14.84 1.30 9.67
N ASN A 138 -15.85 1.25 8.80
CA ASN A 138 -16.00 2.19 7.68
C ASN A 138 -16.39 3.60 8.11
N GLU A 139 -16.82 3.78 9.36
CA GLU A 139 -17.17 5.07 9.95
C GLU A 139 -16.09 5.55 10.94
N ALA A 140 -14.99 4.79 11.11
CA ALA A 140 -13.95 5.09 12.08
C ALA A 140 -13.27 6.44 11.79
N ASN A 141 -13.15 7.26 12.83
CA ASN A 141 -12.53 8.60 12.77
C ASN A 141 -11.39 8.76 13.79
N SER A 142 -11.24 7.80 14.68
CA SER A 142 -10.21 7.78 15.72
C SER A 142 -9.60 6.38 15.88
N PRO A 143 -8.39 6.26 16.47
CA PRO A 143 -7.84 4.95 16.82
C PRO A 143 -8.74 4.11 17.73
N ALA A 144 -9.53 4.75 18.61
CA ALA A 144 -10.49 4.05 19.48
C ALA A 144 -11.63 3.41 18.68
N ASP A 145 -12.16 4.10 17.64
CA ASP A 145 -13.18 3.55 16.76
C ASP A 145 -12.64 2.34 15.99
N VAL A 146 -11.39 2.42 15.52
CA VAL A 146 -10.73 1.30 14.85
C VAL A 146 -10.57 0.10 15.81
N LEU A 147 -10.11 0.32 17.06
CA LEU A 147 -9.97 -0.75 18.05
C LEU A 147 -11.29 -1.44 18.36
N ALA A 148 -12.42 -0.71 18.31
CA ALA A 148 -13.74 -1.28 18.55
C ALA A 148 -14.22 -2.20 17.41
N ALA A 149 -13.64 -2.06 16.21
CA ALA A 149 -14.07 -2.74 14.98
C ALA A 149 -13.05 -3.76 14.43
N ILE A 150 -11.96 -4.03 15.16
CA ILE A 150 -10.97 -5.06 14.84
C ILE A 150 -10.83 -6.04 15.99
N ASP A 151 -10.44 -7.29 15.72
CA ASP A 151 -10.28 -8.33 16.76
C ASP A 151 -8.86 -8.90 16.83
N GLN A 152 -8.03 -8.69 15.83
CA GLN A 152 -6.66 -9.19 15.80
C GLN A 152 -5.68 -8.15 15.29
N LEU A 153 -4.50 -8.12 15.92
CA LEU A 153 -3.26 -7.61 15.34
C LEU A 153 -2.42 -8.80 14.92
N ILE A 154 -1.81 -8.72 13.76
CA ILE A 154 -1.03 -9.82 13.20
C ILE A 154 0.36 -9.26 12.83
N PRO A 155 1.45 -9.70 13.52
CA PRO A 155 2.81 -9.42 13.08
C PRO A 155 2.98 -9.76 11.60
N PHE A 156 3.64 -8.91 10.83
CA PHE A 156 3.70 -9.07 9.39
C PHE A 156 5.04 -8.62 8.83
N ILE A 157 5.67 -9.46 8.02
CA ILE A 157 6.76 -9.06 7.15
C ILE A 157 6.18 -8.92 5.76
N GLU A 158 6.09 -7.69 5.26
CA GLU A 158 5.72 -7.49 3.86
C GLU A 158 6.91 -7.81 2.95
N LEU A 159 6.63 -8.46 1.84
CA LEU A 159 7.58 -8.85 0.80
C LEU A 159 7.13 -8.22 -0.53
N PRO A 160 7.29 -6.89 -0.68
CA PRO A 160 6.89 -6.20 -1.89
C PRO A 160 7.83 -6.50 -3.06
N ASP A 161 7.28 -6.37 -4.28
CA ASP A 161 8.02 -6.39 -5.53
C ASP A 161 7.69 -5.13 -6.34
N LEU A 162 8.69 -4.32 -6.66
CA LEU A 162 8.47 -3.09 -7.41
C LEU A 162 8.23 -3.32 -8.91
N LEU A 163 8.31 -4.54 -9.41
CA LEU A 163 7.88 -5.00 -10.74
C LEU A 163 8.54 -4.32 -11.96
N VAL A 164 9.23 -3.19 -11.81
CA VAL A 164 9.64 -2.32 -12.92
C VAL A 164 11.16 -2.29 -13.14
N ALA A 165 11.56 -1.93 -14.35
CA ALA A 165 12.97 -1.90 -14.75
C ALA A 165 13.76 -0.81 -13.97
N ASP A 166 13.17 0.37 -13.78
CA ASP A 166 13.76 1.49 -13.02
C ASP A 166 12.90 1.90 -11.82
N PRO A 167 13.10 1.28 -10.64
CA PRO A 167 12.39 1.67 -9.44
C PRO A 167 12.70 3.10 -8.96
N GLY A 168 13.83 3.68 -9.38
CA GLY A 168 14.22 5.05 -9.04
C GLY A 168 13.33 6.11 -9.71
N ALA A 169 12.71 5.77 -10.83
CA ALA A 169 11.79 6.65 -11.55
C ALA A 169 10.34 6.59 -11.02
N LEU A 170 10.02 5.67 -10.11
CA LEU A 170 8.67 5.57 -9.55
C LEU A 170 8.31 6.81 -8.72
N ASN A 171 7.13 7.34 -8.96
CA ASN A 171 6.45 8.34 -8.13
C ASN A 171 5.17 7.75 -7.53
N GLY A 172 4.42 8.52 -6.73
CA GLY A 172 3.20 8.04 -6.10
C GLY A 172 2.16 7.47 -7.07
N ALA A 173 1.98 8.10 -8.24
CA ALA A 173 1.04 7.60 -9.25
C ALA A 173 1.51 6.26 -9.86
N ALA A 174 2.80 6.13 -10.14
CA ALA A 174 3.38 4.89 -10.66
C ALA A 174 3.36 3.76 -9.62
N ILE A 175 3.59 4.06 -8.33
CA ILE A 175 3.44 3.10 -7.23
C ILE A 175 1.98 2.62 -7.12
N MET A 176 1.00 3.51 -7.23
CA MET A 176 -0.42 3.11 -7.29
C MET A 176 -0.69 2.18 -8.46
N ALA A 177 -0.16 2.50 -9.65
CA ALA A 177 -0.36 1.74 -10.88
C ALA A 177 0.11 0.28 -10.77
N ILE A 178 1.12 -0.01 -9.94
CA ILE A 178 1.66 -1.37 -9.70
C ILE A 178 1.12 -2.02 -8.42
N ASN A 179 -0.10 -1.64 -7.98
CA ASN A 179 -0.73 -2.17 -6.78
C ASN A 179 0.14 -2.01 -5.51
N VAL A 180 0.88 -0.90 -5.42
CA VAL A 180 1.80 -0.59 -4.30
C VAL A 180 2.83 -1.71 -4.05
N GLY A 181 3.23 -2.41 -5.11
CA GLY A 181 4.19 -3.51 -5.04
C GLY A 181 3.70 -4.74 -4.27
N ALA A 182 2.41 -4.89 -3.99
CA ALA A 182 1.88 -6.03 -3.25
C ALA A 182 2.23 -7.36 -3.95
N ARG A 183 2.99 -8.23 -3.28
CA ARG A 183 3.48 -9.48 -3.85
C ARG A 183 3.34 -10.68 -2.93
N LEU A 184 4.01 -10.68 -1.78
CA LEU A 184 3.95 -11.69 -0.74
C LEU A 184 4.00 -11.01 0.63
N GLY A 185 3.73 -11.78 1.68
CA GLY A 185 3.94 -11.36 3.05
C GLY A 185 3.80 -12.53 4.02
N VAL A 186 4.53 -12.47 5.13
CA VAL A 186 4.56 -13.53 6.13
C VAL A 186 3.81 -13.06 7.36
N THR A 187 2.81 -13.83 7.77
CA THR A 187 1.95 -13.53 8.93
C THR A 187 2.41 -14.31 10.14
N GLY A 188 2.67 -13.60 11.25
CA GLY A 188 2.95 -14.18 12.56
C GLY A 188 1.69 -14.61 13.30
N THR A 189 1.88 -15.00 14.58
CA THR A 189 0.77 -15.38 15.47
C THR A 189 -0.11 -14.18 15.80
N PRO A 190 -1.43 -14.23 15.56
CA PRO A 190 -2.33 -13.14 15.88
C PRO A 190 -2.39 -12.84 17.38
N ILE A 191 -2.52 -11.57 17.71
CA ILE A 191 -2.69 -11.04 19.06
C ILE A 191 -4.14 -10.54 19.20
N ALA A 192 -4.83 -10.94 20.26
CA ALA A 192 -6.16 -10.43 20.54
C ALA A 192 -6.12 -8.93 20.87
N VAL A 193 -7.00 -8.17 20.25
CA VAL A 193 -7.15 -6.74 20.49
C VAL A 193 -7.84 -6.47 21.81
N GLN A 194 -7.35 -5.48 22.55
CA GLN A 194 -8.02 -4.91 23.71
C GLN A 194 -8.53 -3.51 23.35
N ASN A 195 -9.85 -3.32 23.38
CA ASN A 195 -10.44 -2.00 23.14
C ASN A 195 -10.23 -1.10 24.37
N SER A 196 -9.03 -0.54 24.50
CA SER A 196 -8.65 0.34 25.61
C SER A 196 -7.63 1.40 25.18
N ALA A 197 -7.65 2.55 25.87
CA ALA A 197 -6.65 3.59 25.67
C ALA A 197 -5.22 3.10 25.97
N ALA A 198 -5.05 2.21 26.93
CA ALA A 198 -3.76 1.62 27.27
C ALA A 198 -3.20 0.81 26.10
N PHE A 199 -4.03 -0.01 25.46
CA PHE A 199 -3.63 -0.81 24.29
C PHE A 199 -3.33 0.07 23.07
N SER A 200 -4.14 1.13 22.84
CA SER A 200 -3.87 2.14 21.82
C SER A 200 -2.49 2.81 22.01
N ASN A 201 -2.17 3.19 23.26
CA ASN A 201 -0.87 3.77 23.58
C ASN A 201 0.27 2.76 23.35
N MET A 202 0.11 1.48 23.72
CA MET A 202 1.11 0.45 23.44
C MET A 202 1.39 0.33 21.93
N LEU A 203 0.36 0.38 21.09
CA LEU A 203 0.52 0.36 19.62
C LEU A 203 1.31 1.58 19.12
N ARG A 204 1.02 2.76 19.62
CA ARG A 204 1.73 3.98 19.22
C ARG A 204 3.20 3.95 19.64
N ASP A 205 3.48 3.45 20.84
CA ASP A 205 4.77 3.55 21.49
C ASP A 205 5.65 2.30 21.32
N MET A 206 5.11 1.20 20.76
CA MET A 206 5.87 -0.02 20.48
C MET A 206 7.10 0.27 19.64
N GLN A 207 8.18 -0.49 19.88
CA GLN A 207 9.35 -0.51 19.01
C GLN A 207 9.28 -1.73 18.09
N VAL A 208 9.61 -1.51 16.83
CA VAL A 208 9.69 -2.56 15.82
C VAL A 208 11.14 -2.72 15.41
N VAL A 209 11.69 -3.92 15.56
CA VAL A 209 13.10 -4.21 15.29
C VAL A 209 13.21 -5.25 14.21
N VAL A 210 13.96 -4.95 13.17
CA VAL A 210 14.28 -5.86 12.05
C VAL A 210 15.66 -6.45 12.28
N ARG A 211 15.76 -7.79 12.27
CA ARG A 211 17.03 -8.50 12.49
C ARG A 211 17.35 -9.49 11.36
N SER A 212 18.64 -9.69 11.14
CA SER A 212 19.17 -10.83 10.39
C SER A 212 20.08 -11.63 11.34
N GLY A 213 19.58 -12.75 11.86
CA GLY A 213 20.21 -13.41 12.98
C GLY A 213 20.34 -12.47 14.19
N ASP A 214 21.54 -12.36 14.76
CA ASP A 214 21.80 -11.45 15.90
C ASP A 214 22.00 -9.98 15.49
N GLN A 215 22.14 -9.69 14.19
CA GLN A 215 22.38 -8.33 13.69
C GLN A 215 21.06 -7.56 13.57
N GLU A 216 20.96 -6.42 14.23
CA GLU A 216 19.90 -5.44 13.97
C GLU A 216 20.16 -4.72 12.64
N LEU A 217 19.20 -4.80 11.72
CA LEU A 217 19.27 -4.14 10.42
C LEU A 217 18.57 -2.80 10.43
N ASP A 218 17.45 -2.70 11.18
CA ASP A 218 16.62 -1.51 11.20
C ASP A 218 15.77 -1.46 12.47
N ARG A 219 15.27 -0.27 12.77
CA ARG A 219 14.40 -0.03 13.93
C ARG A 219 13.43 1.11 13.64
N GLY A 220 12.18 0.91 13.99
CA GLY A 220 11.14 1.92 13.97
C GLY A 220 10.23 1.82 15.19
N LYS A 221 9.17 2.57 15.18
CA LYS A 221 8.16 2.59 16.24
C LYS A 221 6.76 2.80 15.68
N GLY A 222 5.75 2.47 16.49
CA GLY A 222 4.37 2.57 16.07
C GLY A 222 4.00 3.94 15.50
N SER A 223 4.43 5.01 16.17
CA SER A 223 4.14 6.39 15.75
C SER A 223 4.76 6.82 14.42
N ASP A 224 5.66 6.04 13.83
CA ASP A 224 6.25 6.36 12.52
C ASP A 224 5.22 6.20 11.39
N VAL A 225 4.20 5.36 11.60
CA VAL A 225 3.06 5.22 10.69
C VAL A 225 2.00 6.27 11.04
N LEU A 226 1.98 7.39 10.32
CA LEU A 226 0.98 8.46 10.41
C LEU A 226 0.71 8.97 11.85
N GLY A 227 1.72 8.95 12.74
CA GLY A 227 1.62 9.33 14.15
C GLY A 227 0.95 8.29 15.06
N HIS A 228 0.20 7.36 14.51
CA HIS A 228 -0.40 6.20 15.16
C HIS A 228 -0.75 5.14 14.12
N PRO A 229 -0.39 3.84 14.31
CA PRO A 229 -0.57 2.81 13.26
C PRO A 229 -2.02 2.70 12.76
N LEU A 230 -2.99 2.81 13.65
CA LEU A 230 -4.41 2.74 13.28
C LEU A 230 -4.90 3.95 12.45
N SER A 231 -4.12 5.03 12.35
CA SER A 231 -4.42 6.13 11.42
C SER A 231 -4.40 5.68 9.96
N ALA A 232 -3.64 4.63 9.65
CA ALA A 232 -3.61 4.03 8.32
C ALA A 232 -4.97 3.41 7.94
N VAL A 233 -5.66 2.79 8.89
CA VAL A 233 -7.03 2.25 8.69
C VAL A 233 -8.02 3.39 8.44
N ILE A 234 -7.96 4.46 9.24
CA ILE A 234 -8.82 5.63 9.09
C ILE A 234 -8.65 6.29 7.70
N TRP A 235 -7.40 6.40 7.25
CA TRP A 235 -7.12 6.88 5.91
C TRP A 235 -7.67 5.93 4.84
N LEU A 236 -7.44 4.62 5.00
CA LEU A 236 -7.83 3.59 4.04
C LEU A 236 -9.35 3.52 3.83
N VAL A 237 -10.15 3.58 4.90
CA VAL A 237 -11.61 3.53 4.76
C VAL A 237 -12.14 4.74 4.00
N ARG A 238 -11.55 5.91 4.18
CA ARG A 238 -11.88 7.12 3.42
C ARG A 238 -11.49 7.01 1.95
N ASP A 239 -10.35 6.38 1.66
CA ASP A 239 -9.88 6.16 0.29
C ASP A 239 -10.77 5.12 -0.42
N LEU A 240 -11.11 4.01 0.25
CA LEU A 240 -12.03 2.99 -0.27
C LEU A 240 -13.41 3.59 -0.61
N ALA A 241 -13.95 4.42 0.27
CA ALA A 241 -15.26 5.06 0.08
C ALA A 241 -15.32 5.93 -1.18
N ARG A 242 -14.20 6.55 -1.61
CA ARG A 242 -14.13 7.33 -2.87
C ARG A 242 -14.37 6.46 -4.10
N ASP A 243 -14.01 5.18 -4.03
CA ASP A 243 -14.21 4.21 -5.11
C ASP A 243 -15.49 3.37 -4.90
N GLY A 244 -16.35 3.73 -3.92
CA GLY A 244 -17.56 2.97 -3.59
C GLY A 244 -17.28 1.62 -2.93
N LEU A 245 -16.08 1.43 -2.38
CA LEU A 245 -15.65 0.22 -1.67
C LEU A 245 -15.76 0.39 -0.16
N ALA A 246 -15.89 -0.73 0.55
CA ALA A 246 -15.94 -0.77 2.01
C ALA A 246 -15.24 -2.02 2.54
N LEU A 247 -14.69 -1.94 3.74
CA LEU A 247 -14.20 -3.09 4.49
C LEU A 247 -15.35 -3.91 5.04
N LYS A 248 -15.15 -5.22 5.12
CA LYS A 248 -16.10 -6.17 5.69
C LYS A 248 -15.42 -7.04 6.75
N PRO A 249 -16.17 -7.66 7.68
CA PRO A 249 -15.61 -8.61 8.64
C PRO A 249 -14.81 -9.71 7.96
N GLY A 250 -13.61 -9.96 8.47
CA GLY A 250 -12.62 -10.89 7.93
C GLY A 250 -11.58 -10.24 7.03
N ASP A 251 -11.80 -9.02 6.52
CA ASP A 251 -10.79 -8.32 5.72
C ASP A 251 -9.56 -8.00 6.57
N LEU A 252 -8.39 -8.07 5.91
CA LEU A 252 -7.10 -7.71 6.48
C LEU A 252 -6.69 -6.32 6.01
N VAL A 253 -6.10 -5.52 6.89
CA VAL A 253 -5.53 -4.22 6.56
C VAL A 253 -4.08 -4.17 6.99
N SER A 254 -3.14 -4.02 6.04
CA SER A 254 -1.74 -3.72 6.29
C SER A 254 -1.59 -2.24 6.57
N LEU A 255 -0.95 -1.92 7.69
CA LEU A 255 -0.86 -0.58 8.26
C LEU A 255 0.22 0.28 7.60
N GLY A 256 1.15 -0.36 6.88
CA GLY A 256 2.32 0.26 6.31
C GLY A 256 3.58 0.07 7.15
N SER A 257 4.72 0.41 6.57
CA SER A 257 6.02 0.03 7.08
C SER A 257 6.46 0.80 8.32
N PHE A 258 6.99 0.06 9.29
CA PHE A 258 7.72 0.58 10.46
C PHE A 258 9.23 0.63 10.23
N SER A 259 9.73 0.17 9.09
CA SER A 259 11.15 0.13 8.73
C SER A 259 11.40 0.74 7.35
N GLY A 260 12.67 0.82 6.95
CA GLY A 260 13.03 0.99 5.55
C GLY A 260 12.75 -0.26 4.71
N LEU A 261 12.87 -0.10 3.39
CA LEU A 261 12.82 -1.18 2.42
C LEU A 261 14.22 -1.81 2.29
N HIS A 262 14.33 -3.12 2.47
CA HIS A 262 15.59 -3.88 2.40
C HIS A 262 15.53 -4.91 1.30
N ALA A 263 16.67 -5.15 0.62
CA ALA A 263 16.80 -6.22 -0.34
C ALA A 263 17.02 -7.58 0.38
N PRO A 264 16.32 -8.66 0.01
CA PRO A 264 16.57 -9.97 0.56
C PRO A 264 17.91 -10.53 0.10
N SER A 265 18.60 -11.26 0.98
CA SER A 265 19.85 -11.93 0.68
C SER A 265 19.69 -13.45 0.86
N PRO A 266 20.16 -14.28 -0.09
CA PRO A 266 20.09 -15.73 0.03
C PRO A 266 20.79 -16.25 1.28
N GLY A 267 20.22 -17.26 1.93
CA GLY A 267 20.77 -17.89 3.13
C GLY A 267 20.54 -17.10 4.43
N THR A 268 19.73 -16.03 4.40
CA THR A 268 19.43 -15.24 5.58
C THR A 268 18.04 -15.54 6.13
N THR A 269 17.91 -15.46 7.46
CA THR A 269 16.63 -15.41 8.17
C THR A 269 16.41 -13.99 8.66
N ILE A 270 15.27 -13.41 8.30
CA ILE A 270 14.85 -12.10 8.79
C ILE A 270 13.78 -12.32 9.85
N THR A 271 13.93 -11.67 11.00
CA THR A 271 12.95 -11.64 12.09
C THR A 271 12.56 -10.20 12.38
N VAL A 272 11.26 -9.98 12.53
CA VAL A 272 10.70 -8.70 12.98
C VAL A 272 10.11 -8.91 14.37
N GLU A 273 10.53 -8.10 15.34
CA GLU A 273 10.12 -8.12 16.74
C GLU A 273 9.31 -6.85 17.05
N TYR A 274 8.19 -7.01 17.78
CA TYR A 274 7.32 -5.91 18.19
C TYR A 274 7.39 -5.74 19.71
N LEU A 275 8.36 -4.99 20.17
CA LEU A 275 8.68 -4.79 21.60
C LEU A 275 7.67 -3.80 22.21
N GLY A 276 7.15 -4.16 23.39
CA GLY A 276 6.16 -3.35 24.10
C GLY A 276 4.70 -3.77 23.84
N LEU A 277 4.46 -4.70 22.91
CA LEU A 277 3.18 -5.39 22.78
C LEU A 277 3.13 -6.64 23.70
N PRO A 278 1.93 -7.16 24.04
CA PRO A 278 1.81 -8.34 24.88
C PRO A 278 2.59 -9.53 24.32
N GLY A 279 3.55 -10.04 25.11
CA GLY A 279 4.42 -11.15 24.72
C GLY A 279 5.57 -10.81 23.78
N ASN A 280 5.76 -9.54 23.41
CA ASN A 280 6.75 -9.12 22.42
C ASN A 280 6.74 -10.04 21.19
N PRO A 281 5.65 -10.07 20.42
CA PRO A 281 5.49 -11.02 19.33
C PRO A 281 6.53 -10.80 18.24
N GLN A 282 6.82 -11.86 17.51
CA GLN A 282 7.75 -11.83 16.38
C GLN A 282 7.20 -12.62 15.21
N VAL A 283 7.78 -12.37 14.04
CA VAL A 283 7.52 -13.09 12.79
C VAL A 283 8.81 -13.21 12.00
N SER A 284 9.01 -14.31 11.27
CA SER A 284 10.25 -14.58 10.55
C SER A 284 10.01 -15.09 9.13
N VAL A 285 10.99 -14.83 8.25
CA VAL A 285 11.06 -15.37 6.89
C VAL A 285 12.48 -15.85 6.60
N ASN A 286 12.59 -16.99 5.91
CA ASN A 286 13.86 -17.54 5.47
C ASN A 286 14.03 -17.28 3.97
N PHE A 287 15.12 -16.60 3.58
CA PHE A 287 15.46 -16.39 2.17
C PHE A 287 16.44 -17.45 1.71
N ARG A 288 16.06 -18.23 0.70
CA ARG A 288 16.93 -19.22 0.06
C ARG A 288 17.45 -18.70 -1.27
N GLN A 289 18.52 -19.33 -1.78
CA GLN A 289 18.94 -19.17 -3.15
C GLN A 289 17.82 -19.67 -4.08
N ALA A 290 17.50 -18.91 -5.12
CA ALA A 290 16.59 -19.41 -6.15
C ALA A 290 17.16 -20.73 -6.72
N ALA A 291 16.28 -21.71 -6.92
CA ALA A 291 16.71 -22.95 -7.58
C ALA A 291 17.28 -22.58 -8.96
N SER A 292 18.52 -22.99 -9.23
CA SER A 292 19.08 -22.88 -10.57
C SER A 292 18.17 -23.66 -11.52
N HIS A 293 17.63 -23.00 -12.54
CA HIS A 293 17.07 -23.74 -13.66
C HIS A 293 18.20 -24.51 -14.32
N GLU A 294 18.39 -25.75 -13.91
CA GLU A 294 19.24 -26.69 -14.68
C GLU A 294 18.61 -26.79 -16.07
N THR A 295 19.28 -26.21 -17.05
CA THR A 295 18.98 -26.49 -18.45
C THR A 295 19.27 -27.97 -18.63
N PRO A 296 18.31 -28.81 -19.03
CA PRO A 296 18.61 -30.21 -19.28
C PRO A 296 19.77 -30.30 -20.29
N PRO A 297 20.75 -31.22 -20.12
CA PRO A 297 21.82 -31.39 -21.07
C PRO A 297 21.19 -31.72 -22.44
N LEU A 298 21.73 -31.05 -23.48
CA LEU A 298 21.37 -31.26 -24.90
C LEU A 298 21.68 -32.68 -25.35
#